data_0bfdaec2652a785c563340efc40e1f05
#
_entry.id   0bfdaec2652a785c563340efc40e1f05
#
_cell.length_a   1.000
_cell.length_b   1.000
_cell.length_c   1.000
_cell.angle_alpha   90.00
_cell.angle_beta   90.00
_cell.angle_gamma   90.00
#
_symmetry.space_group_name_H-M   'P 1'
#
loop_
_entity.id
_entity.type
_entity.pdbx_description
1 polymer ?
#
loop_
_entity_poly.entity_id
_entity_poly.type
_entity_poly.pdbx_seq_one_letter_code
_entity_poly.pdbx_strand_id
1 'polypeptide(L)'
;MKKLVSILLALAMILAMNITVFAADDRNPSELTTITIENPQVGDTNTRTYEAYRLLDLKVSHKEAGHDYTCPKDTDTNAECVDDCFNYNYTIPAGSPFLAILQEEVWEHTDNSFWTALQITRPEKSQITVEQILKYLSGLIGDTGVNYSTLRKTADRIYREIQETTIPAEYKTNMVTGSNTQIAKGYWMIVETTPNLTGYDAKSVVMLNTNAMDEITVTPKTALPEVEKKVKDTDDSDNINMDDHQWQDSADHDIGDEIPFKLTATLPDNMGSFDAYKLVFHDTMAAGLELVPDSIKVYLYANKVVADADSNMDNSIHNADPVYNIANGNNANYILNEDPAENHCSFEFTIVDAKAIAGAVGGNAIVITYNARLTENAALGKAGNANSVYLEFSNDPYSNATGKTAEDTVKVFTYGLTINKVDAHGHDLAGAGFTLYKYSVKDSGYVKVKDELTGGTSFVWNGLDDGDYKLVESTVPDGYNVMEDITFTIQAVHEVNSADPQLTAINSVVMGNGGDNGMIIKEVVNHTGTVLPETGAEGTFFLITGGTLLVILAAVFMITRKKMSVYED
;
A
#
# COMPACT_ATOMS: atom_id res chain seq x y z
N MET A 1 -42.04 22.00 -6.44
CA MET A 1 -42.44 20.65 -6.03
C MET A 1 -41.48 19.56 -6.52
N LYS A 2 -40.94 19.56 -7.74
CA LYS A 2 -40.00 18.51 -8.20
C LYS A 2 -38.59 18.52 -7.54
N LYS A 3 -38.18 19.58 -6.86
CA LYS A 3 -36.88 19.68 -6.16
C LYS A 3 -36.93 19.23 -4.70
N LEU A 4 -38.10 19.15 -4.07
CA LEU A 4 -38.26 18.65 -2.70
C LEU A 4 -38.24 17.11 -2.62
N VAL A 5 -38.65 16.42 -3.68
CA VAL A 5 -38.66 14.95 -3.75
C VAL A 5 -37.22 14.39 -3.89
N SER A 6 -36.32 15.14 -4.52
CA SER A 6 -34.91 14.71 -4.68
C SER A 6 -34.11 14.76 -3.38
N ILE A 7 -34.53 15.53 -2.39
CA ILE A 7 -33.81 15.68 -1.10
C ILE A 7 -34.22 14.57 -0.13
N LEU A 8 -35.45 14.08 -0.20
CA LEU A 8 -35.90 12.92 0.57
C LEU A 8 -35.31 11.58 0.07
N LEU A 9 -35.01 11.48 -1.24
CA LEU A 9 -34.32 10.31 -1.81
C LEU A 9 -32.85 10.24 -1.41
N ALA A 10 -32.20 11.36 -1.10
CA ALA A 10 -30.80 11.38 -0.68
C ALA A 10 -30.58 10.79 0.72
N LEU A 11 -31.61 10.77 1.60
CA LEU A 11 -31.54 10.10 2.90
C LEU A 11 -31.63 8.57 2.79
N ALA A 12 -32.22 8.03 1.73
CA ALA A 12 -32.37 6.60 1.50
C ALA A 12 -31.15 5.95 0.84
N MET A 13 -30.23 6.73 0.27
CA MET A 13 -29.06 6.20 -0.47
C MET A 13 -27.74 6.20 0.31
N ILE A 14 -27.76 6.49 1.61
CA ILE A 14 -26.52 6.67 2.40
C ILE A 14 -25.94 5.34 2.92
N LEU A 15 -26.62 4.21 2.74
CA LEU A 15 -26.03 2.92 3.10
C LEU A 15 -26.27 1.89 2.00
N ALA A 16 -25.31 1.69 1.11
CA ALA A 16 -25.19 0.43 0.39
C ALA A 16 -24.67 -0.64 1.36
N MET A 17 -25.47 -0.96 2.38
CA MET A 17 -25.35 -2.19 3.15
C MET A 17 -26.33 -3.19 2.58
N ASN A 18 -25.97 -4.45 2.51
CA ASN A 18 -26.90 -5.54 2.24
C ASN A 18 -27.89 -5.59 3.40
N ILE A 19 -29.01 -4.87 3.29
CA ILE A 19 -30.08 -4.89 4.27
C ILE A 19 -31.08 -5.93 3.79
N THR A 20 -31.18 -7.03 4.52
CA THR A 20 -32.28 -7.99 4.36
C THR A 20 -33.45 -7.49 5.20
N VAL A 21 -34.46 -6.96 4.55
CA VAL A 21 -35.71 -6.54 5.23
C VAL A 21 -36.61 -7.75 5.36
N PHE A 22 -36.91 -8.14 6.60
CA PHE A 22 -38.02 -9.06 6.89
C PHE A 22 -39.19 -8.20 7.46
N ALA A 23 -40.24 -8.04 6.68
CA ALA A 23 -41.42 -7.31 7.15
C ALA A 23 -42.21 -8.15 8.15
N ALA A 24 -42.47 -7.60 9.32
CA ALA A 24 -43.54 -8.12 10.21
C ALA A 24 -44.91 -7.90 9.56
N ASP A 25 -45.84 -8.83 9.77
CA ASP A 25 -47.18 -8.79 9.18
C ASP A 25 -48.08 -7.70 9.78
N ASP A 26 -47.59 -6.88 10.69
CA ASP A 26 -48.28 -5.76 11.31
C ASP A 26 -47.99 -4.46 10.56
N ARG A 27 -49.03 -3.71 10.20
CA ARG A 27 -48.90 -2.44 9.47
C ARG A 27 -48.25 -1.32 10.30
N ASN A 28 -48.24 -1.48 11.63
CA ASN A 28 -47.51 -0.59 12.53
C ASN A 28 -46.19 -1.27 12.95
N PRO A 29 -45.02 -0.75 12.53
CA PRO A 29 -43.77 -1.30 12.95
C PRO A 29 -43.59 -1.25 14.48
N SER A 30 -42.85 -2.21 15.03
CA SER A 30 -42.43 -2.23 16.42
C SER A 30 -41.79 -0.89 16.82
N GLU A 31 -41.94 -0.48 18.08
CA GLU A 31 -41.15 0.65 18.62
C GLU A 31 -39.68 0.29 18.82
N LEU A 32 -39.36 -0.99 18.73
CA LEU A 32 -38.02 -1.52 18.89
C LEU A 32 -37.48 -2.06 17.56
N THR A 33 -36.18 -2.06 17.43
CA THR A 33 -35.43 -2.70 16.34
C THR A 33 -34.29 -3.54 16.92
N THR A 34 -33.95 -4.62 16.28
CA THR A 34 -32.80 -5.47 16.64
C THR A 34 -31.61 -5.08 15.78
N ILE A 35 -30.49 -4.73 16.39
CA ILE A 35 -29.24 -4.42 15.67
C ILE A 35 -28.23 -5.53 15.92
N THR A 36 -27.62 -5.99 14.83
CA THR A 36 -26.46 -6.88 14.84
C THR A 36 -25.29 -6.14 14.21
N ILE A 37 -24.16 -6.04 14.92
CA ILE A 37 -22.93 -5.45 14.38
C ILE A 37 -22.03 -6.60 13.94
N GLU A 38 -21.65 -6.62 12.67
CA GLU A 38 -20.66 -7.54 12.13
C GLU A 38 -19.23 -7.01 12.27
N ASN A 39 -18.25 -7.89 12.16
CA ASN A 39 -16.86 -7.46 12.08
C ASN A 39 -16.61 -6.66 10.80
N PRO A 40 -15.82 -5.56 10.86
CA PRO A 40 -15.58 -4.70 9.71
C PRO A 40 -14.72 -5.39 8.61
N GLN A 41 -14.00 -6.46 8.93
CA GLN A 41 -13.17 -7.20 8.00
C GLN A 41 -13.64 -8.64 7.88
N VAL A 42 -13.66 -9.15 6.65
CA VAL A 42 -13.99 -10.56 6.37
C VAL A 42 -12.93 -11.47 7.00
N GLY A 43 -13.38 -12.41 7.83
CA GLY A 43 -12.49 -13.36 8.54
C GLY A 43 -11.94 -12.83 9.87
N ASP A 44 -12.22 -11.60 10.27
CA ASP A 44 -11.92 -11.13 11.61
C ASP A 44 -12.83 -11.83 12.63
N THR A 45 -12.23 -12.50 13.60
CA THR A 45 -12.92 -13.22 14.69
C THR A 45 -12.84 -12.49 16.03
N ASN A 46 -12.27 -11.29 16.06
CA ASN A 46 -12.12 -10.52 17.28
C ASN A 46 -13.48 -10.01 17.77
N THR A 47 -13.68 -10.09 19.07
CA THR A 47 -14.85 -9.49 19.71
C THR A 47 -14.61 -7.98 19.86
N ARG A 48 -15.45 -7.18 19.21
CA ARG A 48 -15.38 -5.72 19.29
C ARG A 48 -16.51 -5.18 20.14
N THR A 49 -16.27 -4.11 20.85
CA THR A 49 -17.24 -3.43 21.71
C THR A 49 -17.60 -2.07 21.16
N TYR A 50 -18.86 -1.69 21.31
CA TYR A 50 -19.41 -0.42 20.84
C TYR A 50 -20.28 0.22 21.92
N GLU A 51 -20.29 1.56 21.94
CA GLU A 51 -21.33 2.34 22.61
C GLU A 51 -22.24 3.00 21.57
N ALA A 52 -23.51 2.78 21.67
CA ALA A 52 -24.53 3.40 20.83
C ALA A 52 -25.26 4.51 21.61
N TYR A 53 -25.35 5.70 21.03
CA TYR A 53 -25.95 6.90 21.60
C TYR A 53 -27.21 7.26 20.83
N ARG A 54 -28.37 7.34 21.51
CA ARG A 54 -29.65 7.71 20.92
C ARG A 54 -29.78 9.22 20.83
N LEU A 55 -29.40 9.78 19.68
CA LEU A 55 -29.44 11.23 19.45
C LEU A 55 -30.87 11.75 19.33
N LEU A 56 -31.74 11.01 18.63
CA LEU A 56 -33.17 11.34 18.44
C LEU A 56 -34.01 10.10 18.63
N ASP A 57 -35.19 10.27 19.23
CA ASP A 57 -36.27 9.27 19.24
C ASP A 57 -37.00 9.29 17.90
N LEU A 58 -37.48 8.15 17.46
CA LEU A 58 -38.27 8.00 16.23
C LEU A 58 -39.58 7.25 16.54
N LYS A 59 -40.70 7.87 16.19
CA LYS A 59 -41.99 7.20 16.08
C LYS A 59 -42.32 6.98 14.62
N VAL A 60 -42.60 5.74 14.27
CA VAL A 60 -42.99 5.32 12.93
C VAL A 60 -44.45 4.94 12.93
N SER A 61 -45.24 5.43 11.98
CA SER A 61 -46.61 5.03 11.78
C SER A 61 -46.91 4.79 10.31
N HIS A 62 -47.72 3.77 10.01
CA HIS A 62 -48.14 3.52 8.64
C HIS A 62 -49.07 4.65 8.18
N LYS A 63 -48.96 5.11 6.94
CA LYS A 63 -49.85 6.09 6.33
C LYS A 63 -51.24 5.47 6.14
N GLU A 64 -52.30 6.23 6.45
CA GLU A 64 -53.67 5.79 6.20
C GLU A 64 -53.95 5.74 4.68
N ALA A 65 -54.77 4.75 4.26
CA ALA A 65 -55.17 4.62 2.86
C ALA A 65 -55.97 5.85 2.40
N GLY A 66 -55.65 6.39 1.22
CA GLY A 66 -56.38 7.52 0.60
C GLY A 66 -55.62 8.84 0.55
N HIS A 67 -54.36 8.90 0.95
CA HIS A 67 -53.45 10.02 0.75
C HIS A 67 -52.69 9.92 -0.61
N ASP A 68 -51.88 10.90 -0.93
CA ASP A 68 -51.16 11.06 -2.20
C ASP A 68 -50.25 9.87 -2.61
N TYR A 69 -50.07 8.91 -1.72
CA TYR A 69 -49.32 7.67 -1.92
C TYR A 69 -50.12 6.45 -1.45
N THR A 70 -50.23 5.42 -2.28
CA THR A 70 -50.85 4.14 -1.92
C THR A 70 -49.72 3.12 -1.68
N CYS A 71 -49.65 2.58 -0.44
CA CYS A 71 -48.70 1.53 -0.12
C CYS A 71 -49.00 0.28 -0.98
N PRO A 72 -48.01 -0.38 -1.56
CA PRO A 72 -48.19 -1.62 -2.32
C PRO A 72 -49.00 -2.67 -1.55
N LYS A 73 -48.84 -2.79 -0.23
CA LYS A 73 -49.56 -3.72 0.64
C LYS A 73 -51.04 -3.37 0.78
N ASP A 74 -51.47 -2.14 0.47
CA ASP A 74 -52.89 -1.75 0.50
C ASP A 74 -53.70 -2.34 -0.66
N THR A 75 -53.02 -2.67 -1.78
CA THR A 75 -53.62 -3.24 -2.98
C THR A 75 -53.30 -4.71 -3.16
N ASP A 76 -52.18 -5.20 -2.61
CA ASP A 76 -51.74 -6.59 -2.64
C ASP A 76 -51.20 -6.97 -1.26
N THR A 77 -51.91 -7.85 -0.59
CA THR A 77 -51.56 -8.33 0.77
C THR A 77 -50.24 -9.12 0.82
N ASN A 78 -49.75 -9.59 -0.33
CA ASN A 78 -48.46 -10.26 -0.43
C ASN A 78 -47.30 -9.29 -0.76
N ALA A 79 -47.61 -8.03 -1.06
CA ALA A 79 -46.58 -7.01 -1.27
C ALA A 79 -46.03 -6.55 0.09
N GLU A 80 -44.74 -6.15 0.08
CA GLU A 80 -44.10 -5.56 1.26
C GLU A 80 -44.35 -4.06 1.34
N CYS A 81 -44.36 -3.52 2.55
CA CYS A 81 -44.36 -2.07 2.76
C CYS A 81 -42.95 -1.54 2.39
N VAL A 82 -42.92 -0.42 1.71
CA VAL A 82 -41.69 0.34 1.39
C VAL A 82 -41.63 1.61 2.26
N ASP A 83 -40.47 2.26 2.33
CA ASP A 83 -40.30 3.47 3.18
C ASP A 83 -41.36 4.53 2.97
N ASP A 84 -41.85 4.70 1.74
CA ASP A 84 -42.94 5.65 1.41
C ASP A 84 -44.28 5.29 2.05
N CYS A 85 -44.47 4.08 2.57
CA CYS A 85 -45.67 3.67 3.32
C CYS A 85 -45.72 4.28 4.72
N PHE A 86 -44.66 4.87 5.22
CA PHE A 86 -44.56 5.29 6.60
C PHE A 86 -44.45 6.81 6.79
N ASN A 87 -44.89 7.29 7.95
CA ASN A 87 -44.62 8.61 8.49
C ASN A 87 -43.55 8.48 9.57
N TYR A 88 -42.59 9.36 9.56
CA TYR A 88 -41.49 9.41 10.51
C TYR A 88 -41.55 10.68 11.33
N ASN A 89 -41.65 10.54 12.66
CA ASN A 89 -41.67 11.66 13.58
C ASN A 89 -40.51 11.59 14.55
N TYR A 90 -39.49 12.43 14.33
CA TYR A 90 -38.33 12.54 15.18
C TYR A 90 -38.56 13.55 16.30
N THR A 91 -38.12 13.18 17.50
CA THR A 91 -38.20 14.05 18.68
C THR A 91 -36.92 13.95 19.50
N ILE A 92 -36.61 14.98 20.29
CA ILE A 92 -35.60 14.92 21.33
C ILE A 92 -36.33 15.01 22.67
N PRO A 93 -36.21 14.01 23.55
CA PRO A 93 -36.88 14.06 24.87
C PRO A 93 -36.43 15.26 25.68
N ALA A 94 -37.34 15.83 26.44
CA ALA A 94 -37.02 16.91 27.38
C ALA A 94 -35.99 16.41 28.40
N GLY A 95 -34.89 17.14 28.56
CA GLY A 95 -33.79 16.77 29.44
C GLY A 95 -32.75 15.86 28.81
N SER A 96 -32.89 15.50 27.51
CA SER A 96 -31.85 14.79 26.79
C SER A 96 -30.59 15.67 26.67
N PRO A 97 -29.38 15.14 26.96
CA PRO A 97 -28.15 15.89 26.83
C PRO A 97 -27.87 16.22 25.36
N PHE A 98 -28.41 15.45 24.41
CA PHE A 98 -28.16 15.63 22.96
C PHE A 98 -28.82 16.87 22.38
N LEU A 99 -29.85 17.45 23.02
CA LEU A 99 -30.44 18.69 22.54
C LEU A 99 -29.40 19.81 22.51
N ALA A 100 -28.64 20.00 23.60
CA ALA A 100 -27.64 21.04 23.68
C ALA A 100 -26.48 20.78 22.71
N ILE A 101 -26.01 19.52 22.60
CA ILE A 101 -24.96 19.10 21.70
C ILE A 101 -25.33 19.36 20.23
N LEU A 102 -26.54 18.98 19.82
CA LEU A 102 -27.04 19.18 18.47
C LEU A 102 -27.32 20.66 18.16
N GLN A 103 -27.75 21.44 19.14
CA GLN A 103 -27.91 22.90 19.02
C GLN A 103 -26.54 23.57 18.80
N GLU A 104 -25.48 23.13 19.52
CA GLU A 104 -24.12 23.59 19.34
C GLU A 104 -23.63 23.29 17.93
N GLU A 105 -23.77 22.03 17.50
CA GLU A 105 -23.34 21.58 16.18
C GLU A 105 -23.99 22.41 15.05
N VAL A 106 -25.31 22.63 15.12
CA VAL A 106 -26.03 23.45 14.13
C VAL A 106 -25.58 24.92 14.20
N TRP A 107 -25.37 25.44 15.41
CA TRP A 107 -24.94 26.84 15.59
C TRP A 107 -23.57 27.10 15.00
N GLU A 108 -22.60 26.28 15.33
CA GLU A 108 -21.21 26.50 14.90
C GLU A 108 -20.97 26.19 13.41
N HIS A 109 -21.78 25.28 12.81
CA HIS A 109 -21.52 24.75 11.48
C HIS A 109 -22.57 25.13 10.43
N THR A 110 -23.39 26.12 10.69
CA THR A 110 -24.29 26.76 9.70
C THR A 110 -23.96 28.21 9.51
N ASP A 111 -24.08 28.69 8.30
CA ASP A 111 -23.96 30.10 7.92
C ASP A 111 -25.32 30.76 7.66
N ASN A 112 -25.31 32.04 7.33
CA ASN A 112 -26.52 32.79 7.03
C ASN A 112 -27.30 32.22 5.82
N SER A 113 -26.67 31.46 4.92
CA SER A 113 -27.35 30.86 3.77
C SER A 113 -28.31 29.75 4.22
N PHE A 114 -27.94 28.96 5.22
CA PHE A 114 -28.81 27.95 5.83
C PHE A 114 -30.08 28.60 6.42
N TRP A 115 -29.94 29.67 7.22
CA TRP A 115 -31.05 30.34 7.84
C TRP A 115 -31.93 31.08 6.86
N THR A 116 -31.35 31.68 5.84
CA THR A 116 -32.08 32.31 4.73
C THR A 116 -32.91 31.29 3.94
N ALA A 117 -32.36 30.10 3.70
CA ALA A 117 -33.09 29.01 3.06
C ALA A 117 -34.32 28.54 3.87
N LEU A 118 -34.27 28.67 5.18
CA LEU A 118 -35.41 28.43 6.09
C LEU A 118 -36.34 29.62 6.19
N GLN A 119 -36.04 30.75 5.57
CA GLN A 119 -36.81 32.01 5.63
C GLN A 119 -36.95 32.58 7.05
N ILE A 120 -35.91 32.39 7.87
CA ILE A 120 -35.85 32.92 9.25
C ILE A 120 -34.50 33.65 9.47
N THR A 121 -34.47 34.49 10.49
CA THR A 121 -33.21 35.04 11.05
C THR A 121 -32.59 33.97 11.94
N ARG A 122 -31.25 33.88 11.93
CA ARG A 122 -30.51 32.97 12.81
C ARG A 122 -30.91 33.18 14.25
N PRO A 123 -31.49 32.13 14.93
CA PRO A 123 -31.94 32.25 16.32
C PRO A 123 -30.75 32.23 17.29
N GLU A 124 -30.97 32.51 18.55
CA GLU A 124 -30.01 32.19 19.61
C GLU A 124 -29.82 30.66 19.69
N LYS A 125 -28.64 30.19 20.05
CA LYS A 125 -28.28 28.76 20.06
C LYS A 125 -29.30 27.89 20.78
N SER A 126 -29.71 28.27 22.00
CA SER A 126 -30.69 27.52 22.81
C SER A 126 -32.14 27.55 22.26
N GLN A 127 -32.38 28.34 21.23
CA GLN A 127 -33.70 28.45 20.56
C GLN A 127 -33.77 27.63 19.27
N ILE A 128 -32.68 26.97 18.87
CA ILE A 128 -32.66 26.08 17.71
C ILE A 128 -33.61 24.92 17.98
N THR A 129 -34.60 24.74 17.11
CA THR A 129 -35.65 23.73 17.26
C THR A 129 -35.20 22.38 16.70
N VAL A 130 -35.89 21.30 17.10
CA VAL A 130 -35.68 19.95 16.56
C VAL A 130 -35.87 19.94 15.05
N GLU A 131 -36.83 20.67 14.49
CA GLU A 131 -37.04 20.76 13.05
C GLU A 131 -35.83 21.36 12.31
N GLN A 132 -35.20 22.40 12.89
CA GLN A 132 -33.99 23.02 12.35
C GLN A 132 -32.79 22.06 12.42
N ILE A 133 -32.65 21.30 13.51
CA ILE A 133 -31.64 20.24 13.65
C ILE A 133 -31.86 19.15 12.61
N LEU A 134 -33.08 18.68 12.41
CA LEU A 134 -33.41 17.68 11.39
C LEU A 134 -33.10 18.20 9.99
N LYS A 135 -33.37 19.48 9.71
CA LYS A 135 -33.04 20.10 8.43
C LYS A 135 -31.56 20.15 8.19
N TYR A 136 -30.77 20.47 9.20
CA TYR A 136 -29.30 20.42 9.12
C TYR A 136 -28.81 18.99 8.87
N LEU A 137 -29.19 18.03 9.69
CA LEU A 137 -28.79 16.63 9.56
C LEU A 137 -29.18 16.04 8.20
N SER A 138 -30.38 16.39 7.69
CA SER A 138 -30.85 15.92 6.39
C SER A 138 -30.08 16.50 5.19
N GLY A 139 -29.33 17.57 5.40
CA GLY A 139 -28.46 18.17 4.39
C GLY A 139 -27.04 17.61 4.37
N LEU A 140 -26.68 16.79 5.34
CA LEU A 140 -25.36 16.18 5.40
C LEU A 140 -25.20 15.09 4.34
N ILE A 141 -24.01 15.03 3.75
CA ILE A 141 -23.67 14.04 2.73
C ILE A 141 -22.89 12.91 3.41
N GLY A 142 -23.34 11.67 3.22
CA GLY A 142 -22.62 10.48 3.66
C GLY A 142 -21.38 10.18 2.81
N ASP A 143 -20.64 9.15 3.18
CA ASP A 143 -19.42 8.73 2.49
C ASP A 143 -19.77 8.23 1.06
N THR A 144 -19.32 8.98 0.05
CA THR A 144 -19.52 8.68 -1.38
C THR A 144 -18.22 8.31 -2.08
N GLY A 145 -17.34 7.52 -1.43
CA GLY A 145 -16.00 7.19 -1.92
C GLY A 145 -14.89 7.94 -1.15
N VAL A 146 -13.90 8.44 -1.84
CA VAL A 146 -12.62 8.95 -1.28
C VAL A 146 -12.67 10.26 -0.46
N ASN A 147 -13.84 10.83 -0.19
CA ASN A 147 -13.92 12.11 0.52
C ASN A 147 -14.52 11.94 1.92
N TYR A 148 -13.81 12.47 2.91
CA TYR A 148 -14.28 12.64 4.28
C TYR A 148 -15.57 13.46 4.32
N SER A 149 -16.71 12.76 4.49
CA SER A 149 -18.04 13.32 4.28
C SER A 149 -18.43 14.34 5.35
N THR A 150 -19.39 15.20 5.01
CA THR A 150 -19.95 16.14 6.01
C THR A 150 -20.64 15.42 7.15
N LEU A 151 -21.27 14.27 6.88
CA LEU A 151 -21.90 13.43 7.92
C LEU A 151 -20.85 12.87 8.89
N ARG A 152 -19.71 12.37 8.39
CA ARG A 152 -18.65 11.86 9.25
C ARG A 152 -18.00 12.97 10.08
N LYS A 153 -17.72 14.14 9.47
CA LYS A 153 -17.23 15.31 10.21
C LYS A 153 -18.16 15.71 11.38
N THR A 154 -19.45 15.71 11.11
CA THR A 154 -20.46 15.99 12.12
C THR A 154 -20.48 14.90 13.21
N ALA A 155 -20.41 13.62 12.84
CA ALA A 155 -20.35 12.53 13.81
C ALA A 155 -19.13 12.65 14.74
N ASP A 156 -17.95 12.96 14.20
CA ASP A 156 -16.72 13.14 14.99
C ASP A 156 -16.83 14.31 15.98
N ARG A 157 -17.39 15.46 15.56
CA ARG A 157 -17.61 16.62 16.44
C ARG A 157 -18.62 16.32 17.55
N ILE A 158 -19.75 15.69 17.19
CA ILE A 158 -20.76 15.27 18.18
C ILE A 158 -20.13 14.29 19.19
N TYR A 159 -19.29 13.35 18.75
CA TYR A 159 -18.67 12.40 19.67
C TYR A 159 -17.66 13.07 20.61
N ARG A 160 -16.88 14.06 20.15
CA ARG A 160 -15.99 14.85 21.02
C ARG A 160 -16.78 15.57 22.12
N GLU A 161 -17.92 16.18 21.80
CA GLU A 161 -18.82 16.79 22.79
C GLU A 161 -19.43 15.76 23.76
N ILE A 162 -19.73 14.53 23.27
CA ILE A 162 -20.19 13.42 24.11
C ILE A 162 -19.10 13.00 25.12
N GLN A 163 -17.84 12.98 24.73
CA GLN A 163 -16.74 12.62 25.64
C GLN A 163 -16.58 13.61 26.80
N GLU A 164 -16.92 14.89 26.59
CA GLU A 164 -16.90 15.93 27.60
C GLU A 164 -18.21 16.01 28.42
N THR A 165 -19.24 15.24 28.04
CA THR A 165 -20.59 15.29 28.63
C THR A 165 -20.92 13.98 29.33
N THR A 166 -21.55 14.06 30.55
CA THR A 166 -22.10 12.87 31.21
C THR A 166 -23.37 12.43 30.50
N ILE A 167 -23.35 11.29 29.80
CA ILE A 167 -24.53 10.73 29.14
C ILE A 167 -25.22 9.72 30.06
N PRO A 168 -26.51 9.97 30.46
CA PRO A 168 -27.28 9.02 31.27
C PRO A 168 -27.49 7.67 30.54
N ALA A 169 -27.63 6.59 31.33
CA ALA A 169 -27.71 5.23 30.79
C ALA A 169 -28.93 4.99 29.88
N GLU A 170 -30.01 5.73 30.06
CA GLU A 170 -31.20 5.65 29.21
C GLU A 170 -31.00 6.15 27.77
N TYR A 171 -29.92 6.89 27.52
CA TYR A 171 -29.56 7.41 26.18
C TYR A 171 -28.41 6.66 25.50
N LYS A 172 -27.89 5.62 26.15
CA LYS A 172 -26.81 4.83 25.59
C LYS A 172 -26.97 3.34 25.80
N THR A 173 -26.41 2.54 24.91
CA THR A 173 -26.47 1.07 24.95
C THR A 173 -25.13 0.50 24.53
N ASN A 174 -24.63 -0.48 25.28
CA ASN A 174 -23.43 -1.21 24.90
C ASN A 174 -23.80 -2.32 23.91
N MET A 175 -22.98 -2.48 22.88
CA MET A 175 -23.15 -3.50 21.85
C MET A 175 -21.84 -4.27 21.66
N VAL A 176 -21.96 -5.49 21.17
CA VAL A 176 -20.81 -6.37 20.91
C VAL A 176 -21.02 -7.03 19.54
N THR A 177 -19.93 -7.19 18.76
CA THR A 177 -19.99 -7.90 17.47
C THR A 177 -20.66 -9.26 17.59
N GLY A 178 -21.50 -9.60 16.60
CA GLY A 178 -22.22 -10.87 16.52
C GLY A 178 -23.39 -11.03 17.51
N SER A 179 -23.63 -10.03 18.37
CA SER A 179 -24.73 -10.09 19.34
C SER A 179 -25.93 -9.27 18.86
N ASN A 180 -27.12 -9.86 18.94
CA ASN A 180 -28.38 -9.17 18.67
C ASN A 180 -28.73 -8.24 19.85
N THR A 181 -28.73 -6.94 19.58
CA THR A 181 -29.07 -5.93 20.59
C THR A 181 -30.39 -5.24 20.24
N GLN A 182 -31.37 -5.32 21.13
CA GLN A 182 -32.66 -4.66 20.93
C GLN A 182 -32.59 -3.22 21.44
N ILE A 183 -32.93 -2.26 20.58
CA ILE A 183 -32.94 -0.82 20.88
C ILE A 183 -34.24 -0.15 20.44
N ALA A 184 -34.57 1.01 21.03
CA ALA A 184 -35.66 1.84 20.54
C ALA A 184 -35.39 2.40 19.14
N LYS A 185 -36.42 2.56 18.31
CA LYS A 185 -36.29 3.23 17.03
C LYS A 185 -35.84 4.68 17.22
N GLY A 186 -34.91 5.13 16.37
CA GLY A 186 -34.29 6.44 16.52
C GLY A 186 -33.19 6.73 15.51
N TYR A 187 -32.54 7.87 15.73
CA TYR A 187 -31.30 8.22 15.07
C TYR A 187 -30.14 8.01 16.05
N TRP A 188 -29.26 7.09 15.73
CA TRP A 188 -28.23 6.60 16.63
C TRP A 188 -26.83 6.92 16.07
N MET A 189 -25.93 7.21 16.98
CA MET A 189 -24.50 7.19 16.71
C MET A 189 -23.87 6.00 17.43
N ILE A 190 -23.20 5.14 16.69
CA ILE A 190 -22.56 3.92 17.22
C ILE A 190 -21.06 4.10 17.06
N VAL A 191 -20.34 4.09 18.18
CA VAL A 191 -18.89 4.33 18.22
C VAL A 191 -18.20 3.09 18.75
N GLU A 192 -17.14 2.69 18.08
CA GLU A 192 -16.31 1.58 18.55
C GLU A 192 -15.50 1.99 19.77
N THR A 193 -15.63 1.21 20.84
CA THR A 193 -14.95 1.41 22.13
C THR A 193 -14.01 0.27 22.48
N THR A 194 -13.69 -0.61 21.52
CA THR A 194 -12.76 -1.71 21.70
C THR A 194 -11.43 -1.17 22.26
N PRO A 195 -10.99 -1.65 23.44
CA PRO A 195 -9.75 -1.19 24.02
C PRO A 195 -8.55 -1.81 23.29
N ASN A 196 -7.45 -1.06 23.20
CA ASN A 196 -6.16 -1.54 22.73
C ASN A 196 -6.23 -2.21 21.35
N LEU A 197 -6.90 -1.57 20.38
CA LEU A 197 -6.81 -1.99 18.98
C LEU A 197 -5.34 -1.95 18.56
N THR A 198 -4.77 -3.12 18.29
CA THR A 198 -3.40 -3.29 17.84
C THR A 198 -3.38 -4.10 16.55
N GLY A 199 -2.34 -3.95 15.75
CA GLY A 199 -2.26 -4.61 14.45
C GLY A 199 -2.98 -3.80 13.37
N TYR A 200 -3.42 -4.47 12.32
CA TYR A 200 -4.06 -3.84 11.15
C TYR A 200 -5.54 -3.58 11.42
N ASP A 201 -5.81 -2.56 12.21
CA ASP A 201 -7.15 -2.21 12.67
C ASP A 201 -7.29 -0.72 13.00
N ALA A 202 -8.52 -0.18 12.89
CA ALA A 202 -8.86 1.19 13.22
C ALA A 202 -10.28 1.30 13.77
N LYS A 203 -10.52 2.30 14.64
CA LYS A 203 -11.86 2.56 15.18
C LYS A 203 -12.81 3.11 14.13
N SER A 204 -14.09 2.73 14.29
CA SER A 204 -15.18 3.13 13.42
C SER A 204 -16.28 3.90 14.17
N VAL A 205 -16.95 4.81 13.44
CA VAL A 205 -18.16 5.52 13.87
C VAL A 205 -19.23 5.34 12.81
N VAL A 206 -20.43 5.01 13.23
CA VAL A 206 -21.59 4.82 12.37
C VAL A 206 -22.73 5.73 12.83
N MET A 207 -23.30 6.49 11.87
CA MET A 207 -24.59 7.18 12.08
C MET A 207 -25.69 6.32 11.48
N LEU A 208 -26.65 5.92 12.28
CA LEU A 208 -27.68 4.96 11.91
C LEU A 208 -29.08 5.54 12.13
N ASN A 209 -29.90 5.48 11.08
CA ASN A 209 -31.33 5.69 11.18
C ASN A 209 -32.05 4.34 11.10
N THR A 210 -32.84 4.01 12.12
CA THR A 210 -33.53 2.72 12.19
C THR A 210 -34.76 2.63 11.28
N ASN A 211 -35.30 3.77 10.82
CA ASN A 211 -36.51 3.83 9.99
C ASN A 211 -37.62 2.91 10.47
N ALA A 212 -38.34 2.22 9.56
CA ALA A 212 -39.41 1.25 9.90
C ALA A 212 -38.87 -0.17 10.14
N MET A 213 -37.55 -0.40 10.05
CA MET A 213 -36.95 -1.72 10.10
C MET A 213 -36.98 -2.32 11.51
N ASP A 214 -37.32 -3.60 11.61
CA ASP A 214 -37.34 -4.35 12.86
C ASP A 214 -36.02 -5.08 13.12
N GLU A 215 -35.22 -5.31 12.07
CA GLU A 215 -33.89 -5.88 12.15
C GLU A 215 -32.90 -5.12 11.23
N ILE A 216 -31.71 -4.85 11.74
CA ILE A 216 -30.67 -4.13 11.01
C ILE A 216 -29.33 -4.81 11.28
N THR A 217 -28.63 -5.16 10.21
CA THR A 217 -27.23 -5.58 10.29
C THR A 217 -26.34 -4.41 9.91
N VAL A 218 -25.37 -4.10 10.76
CA VAL A 218 -24.39 -3.02 10.57
C VAL A 218 -23.03 -3.64 10.38
N THR A 219 -22.40 -3.38 9.23
CA THR A 219 -21.00 -3.70 8.98
C THR A 219 -20.19 -2.39 9.02
N PRO A 220 -19.48 -2.10 10.11
CA PRO A 220 -18.70 -0.88 10.22
C PRO A 220 -17.62 -0.83 9.14
N LYS A 221 -17.41 0.34 8.54
CA LYS A 221 -16.32 0.55 7.59
C LYS A 221 -15.11 1.07 8.34
N THR A 222 -14.00 0.35 8.25
CA THR A 222 -12.69 0.80 8.69
C THR A 222 -11.91 1.31 7.49
N ALA A 223 -11.40 2.52 7.59
CA ALA A 223 -10.49 3.08 6.61
C ALA A 223 -9.06 2.83 7.12
N LEU A 224 -8.35 1.93 6.46
CA LEU A 224 -7.00 1.49 6.83
C LEU A 224 -6.02 1.91 5.74
N PRO A 225 -4.83 2.40 6.11
CA PRO A 225 -3.76 2.63 5.14
C PRO A 225 -3.15 1.29 4.70
N GLU A 226 -2.62 1.25 3.50
CA GLU A 226 -1.79 0.17 2.99
C GLU A 226 -0.36 0.66 2.84
N VAL A 227 0.63 -0.23 2.91
CA VAL A 227 2.01 0.05 2.54
C VAL A 227 2.50 -0.99 1.54
N GLU A 228 3.25 -0.53 0.56
CA GLU A 228 3.91 -1.37 -0.45
C GLU A 228 5.35 -0.91 -0.61
N LYS A 229 6.24 -1.87 -0.80
CA LYS A 229 7.67 -1.64 -1.05
C LYS A 229 8.05 -2.18 -2.41
N LYS A 230 8.87 -1.42 -3.14
CA LYS A 230 9.44 -1.82 -4.42
C LYS A 230 10.92 -1.44 -4.47
N VAL A 231 11.64 -2.15 -5.32
CA VAL A 231 13.05 -1.88 -5.66
C VAL A 231 13.16 -1.62 -7.15
N LYS A 232 14.13 -0.84 -7.56
CA LYS A 232 14.43 -0.59 -8.98
C LYS A 232 15.64 -1.40 -9.39
N ASP A 233 15.49 -2.10 -10.49
CA ASP A 233 16.57 -2.81 -11.15
C ASP A 233 17.27 -1.88 -12.14
N THR A 234 18.59 -1.99 -12.25
CA THR A 234 19.39 -1.20 -13.19
C THR A 234 20.54 -2.06 -13.70
N ASP A 235 20.41 -2.64 -14.88
CA ASP A 235 21.48 -3.41 -15.54
C ASP A 235 22.41 -2.47 -16.31
N ASP A 236 23.69 -2.47 -15.95
CA ASP A 236 24.74 -1.66 -16.60
C ASP A 236 24.99 -2.05 -18.06
N SER A 237 24.70 -3.29 -18.42
CA SER A 237 24.94 -3.85 -19.75
C SER A 237 23.77 -3.72 -20.71
N ASP A 238 22.61 -3.31 -20.23
CA ASP A 238 21.40 -3.19 -21.04
C ASP A 238 21.33 -1.83 -21.76
N ASN A 239 20.90 -1.86 -23.03
CA ASN A 239 20.61 -0.67 -23.81
C ASN A 239 19.24 -0.04 -23.49
N ILE A 240 18.54 -0.53 -22.50
CA ILE A 240 17.27 0.03 -22.05
C ILE A 240 17.58 1.36 -21.34
N ASN A 241 16.86 2.39 -21.72
CA ASN A 241 16.97 3.70 -21.10
C ASN A 241 16.71 3.54 -19.59
N MET A 242 17.63 3.94 -18.72
CA MET A 242 17.51 3.78 -17.26
C MET A 242 16.20 4.37 -16.69
N ASP A 243 15.54 5.26 -17.45
CA ASP A 243 14.23 5.82 -17.10
C ASP A 243 13.07 4.84 -17.34
N ASP A 244 13.27 3.75 -18.09
CA ASP A 244 12.24 2.76 -18.41
C ASP A 244 12.21 1.58 -17.44
N HIS A 245 13.16 1.51 -16.48
CA HIS A 245 13.17 0.47 -15.45
C HIS A 245 11.99 0.59 -14.50
N GLN A 246 11.25 -0.50 -14.38
CA GLN A 246 10.04 -0.55 -13.55
C GLN A 246 10.38 -0.81 -12.09
N TRP A 247 9.53 -0.34 -11.20
CA TRP A 247 9.53 -0.71 -9.79
C TRP A 247 9.01 -2.13 -9.63
N GLN A 248 9.77 -3.02 -8.97
CA GLN A 248 9.48 -4.45 -8.88
C GLN A 248 9.80 -5.01 -7.48
N ASP A 249 9.55 -6.29 -7.24
CA ASP A 249 9.71 -6.92 -5.91
C ASP A 249 11.12 -7.51 -5.71
N SER A 250 11.90 -7.62 -6.77
CA SER A 250 13.30 -8.01 -6.66
C SER A 250 14.14 -7.38 -7.77
N ALA A 251 15.43 -7.22 -7.50
CA ALA A 251 16.44 -6.69 -8.41
C ALA A 251 17.77 -7.40 -8.16
N ASP A 252 18.68 -7.33 -9.10
CA ASP A 252 20.08 -7.70 -8.88
C ASP A 252 21.02 -6.51 -9.13
N HIS A 253 22.15 -6.50 -8.40
CA HIS A 253 23.07 -5.37 -8.38
C HIS A 253 24.50 -5.78 -8.04
N ASP A 254 25.46 -4.99 -8.50
CA ASP A 254 26.86 -5.09 -8.08
C ASP A 254 27.05 -4.59 -6.64
N ILE A 255 28.00 -5.19 -5.90
CA ILE A 255 28.45 -4.63 -4.62
C ILE A 255 29.03 -3.23 -4.85
N GLY A 256 28.55 -2.26 -4.06
CA GLY A 256 28.90 -0.84 -4.15
C GLY A 256 27.83 0.03 -4.76
N ASP A 257 26.83 -0.56 -5.42
CA ASP A 257 25.74 0.18 -6.04
C ASP A 257 24.81 0.82 -5.01
N GLU A 258 24.29 1.98 -5.38
CA GLU A 258 23.22 2.66 -4.66
C GLU A 258 21.88 2.33 -5.31
N ILE A 259 21.16 1.45 -4.66
CA ILE A 259 19.92 0.84 -5.13
C ILE A 259 18.72 1.68 -4.71
N PRO A 260 17.87 2.12 -5.66
CA PRO A 260 16.67 2.87 -5.34
C PRO A 260 15.56 1.97 -4.79
N PHE A 261 14.93 2.40 -3.69
CA PHE A 261 13.73 1.80 -3.09
C PHE A 261 12.58 2.80 -3.08
N LYS A 262 11.36 2.29 -3.20
CA LYS A 262 10.12 3.05 -3.15
C LYS A 262 9.16 2.43 -2.13
N LEU A 263 8.67 3.25 -1.20
CA LEU A 263 7.57 2.93 -0.28
C LEU A 263 6.34 3.71 -0.71
N THR A 264 5.22 3.04 -0.88
CA THR A 264 3.94 3.68 -1.20
C THR A 264 2.96 3.42 -0.06
N ALA A 265 2.50 4.47 0.61
CA ALA A 265 1.48 4.37 1.66
C ALA A 265 0.20 5.11 1.23
N THR A 266 -0.97 4.48 1.40
CA THR A 266 -2.26 5.12 1.15
C THR A 266 -2.73 5.91 2.37
N LEU A 267 -3.37 7.06 2.15
CA LEU A 267 -4.02 7.83 3.20
C LEU A 267 -5.50 7.43 3.31
N PRO A 268 -5.98 7.03 4.49
CA PRO A 268 -7.35 6.60 4.63
C PRO A 268 -8.33 7.76 4.49
N ASP A 269 -9.54 7.48 3.98
CA ASP A 269 -10.56 8.48 3.72
C ASP A 269 -10.98 9.27 4.97
N ASN A 270 -10.90 8.65 6.14
CA ASN A 270 -11.24 9.27 7.42
C ASN A 270 -10.06 10.01 8.10
N MET A 271 -8.94 10.21 7.43
CA MET A 271 -7.76 10.92 7.99
C MET A 271 -8.16 12.28 8.60
N GLY A 272 -9.18 12.93 8.04
CA GLY A 272 -9.73 14.18 8.57
C GLY A 272 -10.31 14.10 9.99
N SER A 273 -10.69 12.90 10.49
CA SER A 273 -11.21 12.68 11.85
C SER A 273 -10.16 12.86 12.95
N PHE A 274 -8.87 12.68 12.59
CA PHE A 274 -7.76 12.71 13.54
C PHE A 274 -7.29 14.16 13.79
N ASP A 275 -6.81 14.45 14.97
CA ASP A 275 -6.15 15.73 15.27
C ASP A 275 -4.85 15.85 14.48
N ALA A 276 -4.01 14.81 14.51
CA ALA A 276 -2.86 14.60 13.65
C ALA A 276 -2.89 13.16 13.14
N TYR A 277 -2.54 12.92 11.87
CA TYR A 277 -2.46 11.58 11.32
C TYR A 277 -1.00 11.18 11.18
N LYS A 278 -0.49 10.46 12.19
CA LYS A 278 0.88 9.99 12.28
C LYS A 278 1.09 8.75 11.41
N LEU A 279 2.21 8.71 10.69
CA LEU A 279 2.71 7.56 9.96
C LEU A 279 4.16 7.30 10.35
N VAL A 280 4.53 6.05 10.66
CA VAL A 280 5.92 5.63 10.88
C VAL A 280 6.21 4.46 9.97
N PHE A 281 7.17 4.64 9.09
CA PHE A 281 7.69 3.57 8.24
C PHE A 281 8.85 2.90 8.98
N HIS A 282 8.65 1.64 9.35
CA HIS A 282 9.66 0.81 9.98
C HIS A 282 10.31 -0.05 8.91
N ASP A 283 11.55 0.26 8.59
CA ASP A 283 12.29 -0.36 7.49
C ASP A 283 13.38 -1.27 8.00
N THR A 284 13.40 -2.54 7.56
CA THR A 284 14.34 -3.56 8.01
C THR A 284 15.13 -4.11 6.84
N MET A 285 16.40 -3.75 6.76
CA MET A 285 17.34 -4.19 5.74
C MET A 285 18.18 -5.36 6.22
N ALA A 286 18.48 -6.31 5.33
CA ALA A 286 19.50 -7.33 5.56
C ALA A 286 20.88 -6.69 5.77
N ALA A 287 21.80 -7.40 6.44
CA ALA A 287 23.14 -6.90 6.78
C ALA A 287 23.98 -6.49 5.54
N GLY A 288 23.59 -6.93 4.35
CA GLY A 288 24.21 -6.54 3.07
C GLY A 288 23.77 -5.18 2.54
N LEU A 289 22.76 -4.55 3.13
CA LEU A 289 22.23 -3.26 2.68
C LEU A 289 22.48 -2.18 3.75
N GLU A 290 22.89 -1.00 3.32
CA GLU A 290 23.14 0.16 4.16
C GLU A 290 22.42 1.39 3.62
N LEU A 291 21.58 2.04 4.46
CA LEU A 291 20.84 3.24 4.09
C LEU A 291 21.77 4.37 3.64
N VAL A 292 21.40 5.08 2.59
CA VAL A 292 21.98 6.39 2.21
C VAL A 292 21.03 7.48 2.71
N PRO A 293 21.25 8.05 3.93
CA PRO A 293 20.23 8.87 4.61
C PRO A 293 19.83 10.12 3.83
N ASP A 294 20.80 10.77 3.18
CA ASP A 294 20.58 12.01 2.42
C ASP A 294 19.77 11.83 1.13
N SER A 295 19.44 10.58 0.77
CA SER A 295 18.68 10.25 -0.44
C SER A 295 17.15 10.29 -0.25
N ILE A 296 16.66 10.36 0.99
CA ILE A 296 15.22 10.27 1.31
C ILE A 296 14.46 11.46 0.74
N LYS A 297 13.42 11.17 -0.04
CA LYS A 297 12.47 12.15 -0.60
C LYS A 297 11.04 11.67 -0.40
N VAL A 298 10.12 12.59 -0.17
CA VAL A 298 8.69 12.32 0.00
C VAL A 298 7.90 13.01 -1.09
N TYR A 299 6.98 12.28 -1.71
CA TYR A 299 6.09 12.78 -2.76
C TYR A 299 4.64 12.52 -2.38
N LEU A 300 3.73 13.34 -2.88
CA LEU A 300 2.29 13.18 -2.72
C LEU A 300 1.64 12.88 -4.07
N TYR A 301 0.83 11.84 -4.13
CA TYR A 301 0.11 11.40 -5.33
C TYR A 301 -1.40 11.48 -5.14
N ALA A 302 -2.14 11.66 -6.23
CA ALA A 302 -3.60 11.70 -6.23
C ALA A 302 -4.21 10.39 -5.69
N ASN A 303 -3.56 9.25 -5.96
CA ASN A 303 -3.90 7.92 -5.43
C ASN A 303 -2.76 6.93 -5.71
N LYS A 304 -2.89 5.71 -5.15
CA LYS A 304 -1.91 4.63 -5.33
C LYS A 304 -1.73 4.22 -6.80
N VAL A 305 -2.80 4.17 -7.60
CA VAL A 305 -2.73 3.75 -9.01
C VAL A 305 -1.82 4.68 -9.83
N VAL A 306 -1.90 5.99 -9.59
CA VAL A 306 -1.02 6.97 -10.24
C VAL A 306 0.43 6.82 -9.72
N ALA A 307 0.61 6.59 -8.42
CA ALA A 307 1.93 6.39 -7.83
C ALA A 307 2.62 5.12 -8.35
N ASP A 308 1.88 4.03 -8.52
CA ASP A 308 2.42 2.75 -9.00
C ASP A 308 2.82 2.82 -10.48
N ALA A 309 2.05 3.53 -11.29
CA ALA A 309 2.31 3.71 -12.71
C ALA A 309 3.47 4.69 -13.02
N ASP A 310 3.95 5.44 -12.02
CA ASP A 310 4.99 6.44 -12.20
C ASP A 310 6.37 5.87 -11.80
N SER A 311 7.20 5.62 -12.81
CA SER A 311 8.57 5.11 -12.59
C SER A 311 9.58 6.20 -12.21
N ASN A 312 9.31 7.48 -12.54
CA ASN A 312 10.28 8.57 -12.43
C ASN A 312 9.88 9.69 -11.47
N MET A 313 8.76 9.52 -10.74
CA MET A 313 8.17 10.51 -9.82
C MET A 313 7.69 11.80 -10.51
N ASP A 314 7.43 11.78 -11.83
CA ASP A 314 7.05 12.96 -12.62
C ASP A 314 5.57 13.35 -12.47
N ASN A 315 4.71 12.40 -12.08
CA ASN A 315 3.26 12.55 -11.99
C ASN A 315 2.75 12.79 -10.55
N SER A 316 3.62 13.22 -9.63
CA SER A 316 3.20 13.64 -8.29
C SER A 316 2.31 14.87 -8.35
N ILE A 317 1.54 15.15 -7.29
CA ILE A 317 0.67 16.35 -7.21
C ILE A 317 1.46 17.64 -7.43
N HIS A 318 2.74 17.64 -7.09
CA HIS A 318 3.65 18.78 -7.20
C HIS A 318 4.61 18.70 -8.42
N ASN A 319 4.30 17.89 -9.45
CA ASN A 319 5.05 17.79 -10.71
C ASN A 319 6.55 17.53 -10.50
N ALA A 320 6.91 16.33 -10.07
CA ALA A 320 8.27 15.89 -9.77
C ALA A 320 8.95 16.55 -8.55
N ASP A 321 8.43 17.66 -8.02
CA ASP A 321 8.98 18.25 -6.82
C ASP A 321 8.55 17.46 -5.58
N PRO A 322 9.50 16.98 -4.75
CA PRO A 322 9.16 16.33 -3.49
C PRO A 322 8.56 17.32 -2.51
N VAL A 323 7.53 16.90 -1.76
CA VAL A 323 6.98 17.70 -0.64
C VAL A 323 7.98 17.80 0.52
N TYR A 324 8.94 16.89 0.57
CA TYR A 324 10.07 16.91 1.48
C TYR A 324 11.29 16.23 0.84
N ASN A 325 12.47 16.83 1.06
CA ASN A 325 13.76 16.26 0.72
C ASN A 325 14.68 16.43 1.92
N ILE A 326 15.17 15.35 2.49
CA ILE A 326 16.00 15.35 3.70
C ILE A 326 17.30 16.16 3.52
N ALA A 327 17.85 16.15 2.30
CA ALA A 327 19.05 16.93 1.96
C ALA A 327 18.85 18.46 2.13
N ASN A 328 17.60 18.95 2.18
CA ASN A 328 17.27 20.36 2.42
C ASN A 328 17.25 20.73 3.91
N GLY A 329 17.52 19.77 4.81
CA GLY A 329 17.60 19.97 6.24
C GLY A 329 16.36 19.55 7.02
N ASN A 330 16.41 19.70 8.34
CA ASN A 330 15.39 19.23 9.26
C ASN A 330 14.04 19.95 9.09
N ASN A 331 12.96 19.17 9.16
CA ASN A 331 11.59 19.66 9.20
C ASN A 331 10.86 18.96 10.35
N ALA A 332 10.14 19.71 11.18
CA ALA A 332 9.45 19.20 12.36
C ALA A 332 8.39 18.12 12.04
N ASN A 333 7.88 18.08 10.80
CA ASN A 333 6.90 17.08 10.37
C ASN A 333 7.54 15.77 9.87
N TYR A 334 8.86 15.73 9.65
CA TYR A 334 9.57 14.56 9.11
C TYR A 334 10.79 14.26 10.00
N ILE A 335 10.84 13.05 10.52
CA ILE A 335 11.88 12.62 11.46
C ILE A 335 12.48 11.29 10.96
N LEU A 336 13.78 11.28 10.74
CA LEU A 336 14.56 10.06 10.49
C LEU A 336 15.22 9.62 11.81
N ASN A 337 15.08 8.34 12.15
CA ASN A 337 15.78 7.66 13.23
C ASN A 337 16.57 6.50 12.61
N GLU A 338 17.90 6.61 12.58
CA GLU A 338 18.81 5.66 11.93
C GLU A 338 19.26 4.51 12.88
N ASP A 339 18.89 4.56 14.15
CA ASP A 339 19.21 3.53 15.15
C ASP A 339 18.03 3.37 16.12
N PRO A 340 16.91 2.77 15.66
CA PRO A 340 15.74 2.58 16.49
C PRO A 340 15.96 1.47 17.52
N ALA A 341 16.02 1.86 18.80
CA ALA A 341 16.35 0.98 19.91
C ALA A 341 15.29 -0.09 20.23
N GLU A 342 14.03 0.14 19.86
CA GLU A 342 12.90 -0.68 20.35
C GLU A 342 12.41 -1.73 19.35
N ASN A 343 12.48 -1.49 18.03
CA ASN A 343 11.81 -2.33 17.03
C ASN A 343 12.75 -3.20 16.19
N HIS A 344 14.06 -3.10 16.39
CA HIS A 344 15.10 -3.84 15.66
C HIS A 344 15.06 -3.66 14.13
N CYS A 345 14.40 -2.61 13.62
CA CYS A 345 14.47 -2.22 12.23
C CYS A 345 15.76 -1.44 11.92
N SER A 346 16.11 -1.28 10.65
CA SER A 346 17.33 -0.59 10.25
C SER A 346 17.19 0.93 10.39
N PHE A 347 16.01 1.46 10.08
CA PHE A 347 15.66 2.85 10.33
C PHE A 347 14.14 3.02 10.46
N GLU A 348 13.74 4.14 11.06
CA GLU A 348 12.36 4.60 11.09
C GLU A 348 12.25 5.97 10.43
N PHE A 349 11.26 6.15 9.56
CA PHE A 349 10.93 7.44 9.01
C PHE A 349 9.52 7.84 9.42
N THR A 350 9.41 8.90 10.21
CA THR A 350 8.14 9.39 10.75
C THR A 350 7.64 10.61 10.01
N ILE A 351 6.37 10.56 9.58
CA ILE A 351 5.57 11.74 9.23
C ILE A 351 4.66 12.01 10.43
N VAL A 352 4.91 13.11 11.13
CA VAL A 352 4.23 13.44 12.39
C VAL A 352 2.75 13.71 12.15
N ASP A 353 2.44 14.44 11.08
CA ASP A 353 1.06 14.69 10.66
C ASP A 353 0.96 14.72 9.12
N ALA A 354 0.39 13.68 8.55
CA ALA A 354 0.16 13.62 7.11
C ALA A 354 -0.81 14.71 6.61
N LYS A 355 -1.69 15.24 7.47
CA LYS A 355 -2.61 16.35 7.15
C LYS A 355 -1.88 17.69 6.96
N ALA A 356 -0.68 17.83 7.54
CA ALA A 356 0.14 19.02 7.37
C ALA A 356 0.87 19.07 6.02
N ILE A 357 0.82 17.98 5.23
CA ILE A 357 1.37 17.96 3.88
C ILE A 357 0.45 18.75 2.96
N ALA A 358 1.01 19.73 2.23
CA ALA A 358 0.23 20.59 1.35
C ALA A 358 -0.51 19.77 0.27
N GLY A 359 -1.84 19.88 0.25
CA GLY A 359 -2.71 19.18 -0.70
C GLY A 359 -3.08 17.76 -0.30
N ALA A 360 -2.61 17.24 0.85
CA ALA A 360 -2.95 15.89 1.29
C ALA A 360 -4.42 15.79 1.73
N VAL A 361 -5.11 14.80 1.19
CA VAL A 361 -6.50 14.44 1.52
C VAL A 361 -6.61 12.92 1.60
N GLY A 362 -7.70 12.42 2.17
CA GLY A 362 -8.01 10.98 2.14
C GLY A 362 -8.05 10.44 0.71
N GLY A 363 -7.58 9.21 0.52
CA GLY A 363 -7.44 8.57 -0.80
C GLY A 363 -6.15 8.91 -1.55
N ASN A 364 -5.38 9.91 -1.11
CA ASN A 364 -4.05 10.15 -1.66
C ASN A 364 -3.07 9.04 -1.30
N ALA A 365 -1.94 8.99 -2.01
CA ALA A 365 -0.81 8.15 -1.66
C ALA A 365 0.43 9.01 -1.36
N ILE A 366 1.14 8.65 -0.29
CA ILE A 366 2.46 9.17 0.02
C ILE A 366 3.47 8.17 -0.53
N VAL A 367 4.44 8.67 -1.29
CA VAL A 367 5.56 7.89 -1.79
C VAL A 367 6.84 8.39 -1.14
N ILE A 368 7.61 7.49 -0.57
CA ILE A 368 8.95 7.75 -0.07
C ILE A 368 9.93 7.01 -0.97
N THR A 369 10.90 7.73 -1.52
CA THR A 369 12.03 7.12 -2.21
C THR A 369 13.30 7.31 -1.39
N TYR A 370 14.16 6.31 -1.39
CA TYR A 370 15.49 6.37 -0.78
C TYR A 370 16.44 5.40 -1.50
N ASN A 371 17.73 5.56 -1.29
CA ASN A 371 18.74 4.62 -1.77
C ASN A 371 19.32 3.82 -0.60
N ALA A 372 19.68 2.57 -0.85
CA ALA A 372 20.55 1.80 0.02
C ALA A 372 21.73 1.26 -0.79
N ARG A 373 22.91 1.18 -0.16
CA ARG A 373 24.11 0.65 -0.79
C ARG A 373 24.25 -0.84 -0.53
N LEU A 374 24.51 -1.62 -1.60
CA LEU A 374 24.88 -3.02 -1.46
C LEU A 374 26.34 -3.12 -1.00
N THR A 375 26.58 -3.75 0.14
CA THR A 375 27.89 -3.81 0.79
C THR A 375 28.57 -5.16 0.61
N GLU A 376 29.85 -5.25 1.01
CA GLU A 376 30.63 -6.51 1.03
C GLU A 376 30.02 -7.59 1.95
N ASN A 377 29.04 -7.24 2.80
CA ASN A 377 28.30 -8.18 3.65
C ASN A 377 27.10 -8.81 2.93
N ALA A 378 26.88 -8.50 1.67
CA ALA A 378 25.75 -9.01 0.92
C ALA A 378 25.77 -10.53 0.79
N ALA A 379 24.63 -11.15 1.00
CA ALA A 379 24.42 -12.56 0.76
C ALA A 379 24.33 -12.82 -0.76
N LEU A 380 25.11 -13.79 -1.24
CA LEU A 380 25.10 -14.18 -2.66
C LEU A 380 23.99 -15.20 -2.95
N GLY A 381 23.51 -15.19 -4.19
CA GLY A 381 22.59 -16.18 -4.75
C GLY A 381 21.22 -16.19 -4.12
N LYS A 382 20.64 -17.40 -3.94
CA LYS A 382 19.22 -17.57 -3.54
C LYS A 382 18.85 -16.99 -2.18
N ALA A 383 19.82 -16.81 -1.29
CA ALA A 383 19.57 -16.18 0.01
C ALA A 383 19.03 -14.77 -0.17
N GLY A 384 19.63 -14.00 -1.11
CA GLY A 384 19.28 -12.62 -1.38
C GLY A 384 19.44 -11.71 -0.16
N ASN A 385 19.25 -10.43 -0.38
CA ASN A 385 19.30 -9.41 0.66
C ASN A 385 17.91 -8.79 0.80
N ALA A 386 17.15 -9.28 1.77
CA ALA A 386 15.79 -8.83 2.01
C ALA A 386 15.76 -7.39 2.55
N ASN A 387 14.76 -6.64 2.12
CA ASN A 387 14.44 -5.32 2.64
C ASN A 387 12.93 -5.21 2.82
N SER A 388 12.48 -5.13 4.07
CA SER A 388 11.06 -5.18 4.46
C SER A 388 10.60 -3.86 5.04
N VAL A 389 9.31 -3.58 4.93
CA VAL A 389 8.66 -2.43 5.57
C VAL A 389 7.33 -2.81 6.18
N TYR A 390 7.00 -2.27 7.35
CA TYR A 390 5.62 -2.13 7.79
C TYR A 390 5.34 -0.67 8.18
N LEU A 391 4.07 -0.30 8.13
CA LEU A 391 3.61 1.04 8.48
C LEU A 391 2.89 1.00 9.83
N GLU A 392 3.37 1.80 10.80
CA GLU A 392 2.59 2.16 11.97
C GLU A 392 1.79 3.43 11.67
N PHE A 393 0.51 3.44 12.05
CA PHE A 393 -0.40 4.53 11.71
C PHE A 393 -1.36 4.86 12.87
N SER A 394 -1.83 6.11 12.92
CA SER A 394 -2.89 6.50 13.86
C SER A 394 -4.17 5.71 13.57
N ASN A 395 -4.70 4.97 14.54
CA ASN A 395 -5.85 4.09 14.37
C ASN A 395 -7.08 4.44 15.21
N ASP A 396 -6.96 5.44 16.07
CA ASP A 396 -8.04 5.95 16.91
C ASP A 396 -8.11 7.48 16.82
N PRO A 397 -9.15 8.07 16.21
CA PRO A 397 -9.29 9.52 16.09
C PRO A 397 -9.39 10.28 17.42
N TYR A 398 -9.65 9.55 18.51
CA TYR A 398 -9.95 10.12 19.83
C TYR A 398 -8.85 9.85 20.85
N SER A 399 -7.74 9.24 20.42
CA SER A 399 -6.57 8.98 21.26
C SER A 399 -5.29 8.93 20.38
N ASN A 400 -4.13 8.78 21.03
CA ASN A 400 -2.85 8.62 20.36
C ASN A 400 -2.50 7.14 20.07
N ALA A 401 -3.50 6.27 20.01
CA ALA A 401 -3.27 4.85 19.73
C ALA A 401 -2.86 4.65 18.26
N THR A 402 -2.06 3.61 18.04
CA THR A 402 -1.54 3.23 16.74
C THR A 402 -1.86 1.79 16.37
N GLY A 403 -2.06 1.56 15.09
CA GLY A 403 -2.12 0.24 14.47
C GLY A 403 -0.91 0.02 13.57
N LYS A 404 -0.78 -1.18 12.99
CA LYS A 404 0.28 -1.50 12.04
C LYS A 404 -0.21 -2.38 10.90
N THR A 405 0.35 -2.17 9.72
CA THR A 405 0.06 -3.00 8.54
C THR A 405 0.76 -4.36 8.63
N ALA A 406 0.45 -5.25 7.71
CA ALA A 406 1.32 -6.37 7.38
C ALA A 406 2.66 -5.83 6.84
N GLU A 407 3.68 -6.66 6.90
CA GLU A 407 5.00 -6.39 6.34
C GLU A 407 5.00 -6.67 4.84
N ASP A 408 5.67 -5.82 4.06
CA ASP A 408 5.94 -6.03 2.64
C ASP A 408 7.45 -6.07 2.40
N THR A 409 7.91 -7.00 1.54
CA THR A 409 9.32 -7.36 1.41
C THR A 409 9.75 -7.43 -0.04
N VAL A 410 10.88 -6.80 -0.35
CA VAL A 410 11.61 -6.95 -1.62
C VAL A 410 12.96 -7.61 -1.38
N LYS A 411 13.59 -8.16 -2.43
CA LYS A 411 14.91 -8.78 -2.33
C LYS A 411 15.87 -8.25 -3.38
N VAL A 412 17.11 -8.02 -2.97
CA VAL A 412 18.23 -7.70 -3.85
C VAL A 412 19.15 -8.92 -3.95
N PHE A 413 19.42 -9.36 -5.18
CA PHE A 413 20.32 -10.46 -5.46
C PHE A 413 21.66 -9.95 -5.93
N THR A 414 22.68 -10.79 -5.78
CA THR A 414 24.03 -10.56 -6.32
C THR A 414 24.74 -11.90 -6.43
N TYR A 415 25.73 -11.99 -7.30
CA TYR A 415 26.31 -13.26 -7.73
C TYR A 415 27.83 -13.27 -7.52
N GLY A 416 28.44 -14.39 -7.89
CA GLY A 416 29.89 -14.51 -7.86
C GLY A 416 30.43 -15.41 -8.97
N LEU A 417 31.69 -15.20 -9.27
CA LEU A 417 32.46 -15.97 -10.25
C LEU A 417 33.72 -16.52 -9.60
N THR A 418 33.98 -17.81 -9.79
CA THR A 418 35.23 -18.48 -9.40
C THR A 418 35.88 -19.04 -10.63
N ILE A 419 37.13 -18.65 -10.88
CA ILE A 419 37.97 -19.20 -11.95
C ILE A 419 39.04 -20.09 -11.31
N ASN A 420 39.01 -21.39 -11.65
CA ASN A 420 40.04 -22.35 -11.27
C ASN A 420 41.02 -22.48 -12.41
N LYS A 421 42.28 -22.10 -12.17
CA LYS A 421 43.32 -22.12 -13.17
C LYS A 421 44.04 -23.47 -13.20
N VAL A 422 44.01 -24.15 -14.35
CA VAL A 422 44.59 -25.48 -14.50
C VAL A 422 45.51 -25.56 -15.73
N ASP A 423 46.39 -26.56 -15.73
CA ASP A 423 47.18 -26.97 -16.90
C ASP A 423 46.37 -27.87 -17.87
N ALA A 424 46.96 -28.28 -18.98
CA ALA A 424 46.33 -29.15 -19.98
C ALA A 424 45.97 -30.56 -19.45
N HIS A 425 46.42 -30.93 -18.25
CA HIS A 425 46.15 -32.21 -17.61
C HIS A 425 45.13 -32.08 -16.47
N GLY A 426 44.64 -30.88 -16.22
CA GLY A 426 43.66 -30.58 -15.14
C GLY A 426 44.32 -30.40 -13.76
N HIS A 427 45.66 -30.22 -13.69
CA HIS A 427 46.32 -29.91 -12.43
C HIS A 427 46.29 -28.40 -12.17
N ASP A 428 46.19 -28.01 -10.91
CA ASP A 428 46.22 -26.62 -10.49
C ASP A 428 47.49 -25.90 -11.01
N LEU A 429 47.30 -24.74 -11.62
CA LEU A 429 48.37 -23.94 -12.22
C LEU A 429 48.50 -22.57 -11.54
N ALA A 430 49.58 -22.40 -10.77
CA ALA A 430 49.87 -21.13 -10.13
C ALA A 430 50.60 -20.15 -11.05
N GLY A 431 50.63 -18.86 -10.68
CA GLY A 431 51.37 -17.81 -11.39
C GLY A 431 50.56 -17.04 -12.41
N ALA A 432 49.27 -17.36 -12.59
CA ALA A 432 48.33 -16.55 -13.35
C ALA A 432 47.85 -15.32 -12.57
N GLY A 433 47.43 -14.31 -13.32
CA GLY A 433 46.66 -13.19 -12.81
C GLY A 433 45.48 -12.88 -13.73
N PHE A 434 44.33 -12.57 -13.17
CA PHE A 434 43.12 -12.29 -13.93
C PHE A 434 42.51 -10.93 -13.58
N THR A 435 42.03 -10.24 -14.61
CA THR A 435 41.22 -9.03 -14.49
C THR A 435 39.84 -9.29 -15.09
N LEU A 436 38.79 -8.99 -14.34
CA LEU A 436 37.41 -9.06 -14.79
C LEU A 436 36.92 -7.66 -15.15
N TYR A 437 36.24 -7.57 -16.29
CA TYR A 437 35.60 -6.35 -16.78
C TYR A 437 34.09 -6.61 -16.97
N LYS A 438 33.26 -5.61 -16.69
CA LYS A 438 31.81 -5.57 -17.00
C LYS A 438 31.56 -4.55 -18.11
N TYR A 439 30.69 -4.84 -19.06
CA TYR A 439 30.29 -3.88 -20.07
C TYR A 439 29.35 -2.83 -19.45
N SER A 440 29.65 -1.57 -19.67
CA SER A 440 28.83 -0.43 -19.23
C SER A 440 28.31 0.31 -20.46
N VAL A 441 27.02 0.38 -20.63
CA VAL A 441 26.37 1.18 -21.68
C VAL A 441 26.67 2.66 -21.48
N LYS A 442 26.71 3.13 -20.25
CA LYS A 442 27.04 4.50 -19.90
C LYS A 442 28.42 4.90 -20.37
N ASP A 443 29.42 4.01 -20.22
CA ASP A 443 30.82 4.25 -20.62
C ASP A 443 31.07 3.79 -22.04
N SER A 444 30.08 3.17 -22.71
CA SER A 444 30.18 2.60 -24.05
C SER A 444 31.34 1.62 -24.20
N GLY A 445 31.59 0.80 -23.16
CA GLY A 445 32.72 -0.11 -23.14
C GLY A 445 32.87 -0.94 -21.87
N TYR A 446 33.90 -1.80 -21.88
CA TYR A 446 34.23 -2.65 -20.73
C TYR A 446 34.97 -1.86 -19.65
N VAL A 447 34.38 -1.80 -18.44
CA VAL A 447 34.94 -1.17 -17.24
C VAL A 447 35.48 -2.26 -16.31
N LYS A 448 36.61 -1.99 -15.68
CA LYS A 448 37.24 -2.94 -14.74
C LYS A 448 36.35 -3.09 -13.49
N VAL A 449 35.97 -4.33 -13.16
CA VAL A 449 35.19 -4.65 -11.96
C VAL A 449 36.03 -4.48 -10.70
N LYS A 450 37.28 -5.02 -10.72
CA LYS A 450 38.22 -4.99 -9.59
C LYS A 450 39.66 -5.04 -10.11
N ASP A 451 40.60 -4.68 -9.25
CA ASP A 451 42.01 -4.86 -9.58
C ASP A 451 42.36 -6.32 -9.83
N GLU A 452 43.45 -6.55 -10.59
CA GLU A 452 43.91 -7.87 -10.93
C GLU A 452 44.02 -8.77 -9.70
N LEU A 453 43.43 -9.97 -9.79
CA LEU A 453 43.62 -11.02 -8.81
C LEU A 453 44.82 -11.89 -9.18
N THR A 454 45.77 -12.06 -8.27
CA THR A 454 47.00 -12.84 -8.45
C THR A 454 47.29 -13.73 -7.25
N GLY A 455 48.27 -14.61 -7.34
CA GLY A 455 48.87 -15.31 -6.20
C GLY A 455 48.18 -16.60 -5.77
N GLY A 456 47.30 -17.14 -6.62
CA GLY A 456 46.60 -18.41 -6.36
C GLY A 456 46.41 -19.28 -7.60
N THR A 457 45.63 -20.33 -7.43
CA THR A 457 45.12 -21.18 -8.52
C THR A 457 43.58 -21.03 -8.64
N SER A 458 42.93 -20.34 -7.70
CA SER A 458 41.52 -20.02 -7.71
C SER A 458 41.34 -18.51 -7.50
N PHE A 459 40.53 -17.88 -8.34
CA PHE A 459 40.30 -16.44 -8.39
C PHE A 459 38.79 -16.20 -8.21
N VAL A 460 38.41 -15.38 -7.23
CA VAL A 460 37.02 -15.21 -6.81
C VAL A 460 36.63 -13.74 -6.90
N TRP A 461 35.53 -13.48 -7.61
CA TRP A 461 34.79 -12.22 -7.59
C TRP A 461 33.43 -12.45 -6.97
N ASN A 462 33.12 -11.70 -5.95
CA ASN A 462 31.83 -11.68 -5.28
C ASN A 462 31.12 -10.37 -5.57
N GLY A 463 29.79 -10.39 -5.53
CA GLY A 463 29.01 -9.20 -5.65
C GLY A 463 28.91 -8.69 -7.08
N LEU A 464 28.66 -9.61 -8.00
CA LEU A 464 28.42 -9.32 -9.40
C LEU A 464 26.91 -9.26 -9.67
N ASP A 465 26.55 -8.34 -10.52
CA ASP A 465 25.25 -8.23 -11.14
C ASP A 465 25.11 -9.18 -12.34
N ASP A 466 23.94 -9.28 -12.94
CA ASP A 466 23.83 -9.85 -14.28
C ASP A 466 24.45 -8.89 -15.34
N GLY A 467 24.60 -9.33 -16.57
CA GLY A 467 25.20 -8.51 -17.65
C GLY A 467 26.33 -9.15 -18.41
N ASP A 468 27.01 -8.34 -19.23
CA ASP A 468 28.08 -8.77 -20.15
C ASP A 468 29.46 -8.54 -19.54
N TYR A 469 30.26 -9.60 -19.49
CA TYR A 469 31.56 -9.61 -18.86
C TYR A 469 32.68 -10.03 -19.83
N LYS A 470 33.91 -9.61 -19.50
CA LYS A 470 35.14 -10.05 -20.17
C LYS A 470 36.19 -10.39 -19.13
N LEU A 471 36.68 -11.64 -19.16
CA LEU A 471 37.80 -12.14 -18.36
C LEU A 471 39.08 -12.06 -19.16
N VAL A 472 40.09 -11.42 -18.62
CA VAL A 472 41.41 -11.25 -19.22
C VAL A 472 42.48 -11.89 -18.35
N GLU A 473 43.33 -12.76 -18.90
CA GLU A 473 44.54 -13.22 -18.23
C GLU A 473 45.61 -12.12 -18.33
N SER A 474 45.72 -11.29 -17.30
CA SER A 474 46.62 -10.12 -17.26
C SER A 474 48.07 -10.51 -16.95
N THR A 475 48.27 -11.58 -16.17
CA THR A 475 49.56 -12.18 -15.87
C THR A 475 49.55 -13.64 -16.29
N VAL A 476 50.55 -14.05 -17.08
CA VAL A 476 50.64 -15.40 -17.64
C VAL A 476 51.65 -16.22 -16.82
N PRO A 477 51.35 -17.49 -16.45
CA PRO A 477 52.27 -18.36 -15.75
C PRO A 477 53.54 -18.64 -16.59
N ASP A 478 54.70 -18.74 -15.94
CA ASP A 478 55.96 -19.01 -16.61
C ASP A 478 55.94 -20.32 -17.42
N GLY A 479 56.31 -20.25 -18.72
CA GLY A 479 56.34 -21.40 -19.61
C GLY A 479 55.02 -21.77 -20.29
N TYR A 480 53.98 -20.98 -20.07
CA TYR A 480 52.65 -21.16 -20.71
C TYR A 480 52.37 -20.06 -21.71
N ASN A 481 51.44 -20.32 -22.60
CA ASN A 481 50.93 -19.32 -23.54
C ASN A 481 49.80 -18.54 -22.90
N VAL A 482 49.66 -17.24 -23.24
CA VAL A 482 48.50 -16.44 -22.86
C VAL A 482 47.23 -17.04 -23.43
N MET A 483 46.17 -17.09 -22.65
CA MET A 483 44.85 -17.46 -23.15
C MET A 483 44.19 -16.29 -23.89
N GLU A 484 43.23 -16.60 -24.75
CA GLU A 484 42.37 -15.58 -25.33
C GLU A 484 41.42 -15.01 -24.30
N ASP A 485 41.05 -13.72 -24.43
CA ASP A 485 40.03 -13.10 -23.61
C ASP A 485 38.73 -13.87 -23.73
N ILE A 486 38.06 -14.14 -22.58
CA ILE A 486 36.79 -14.83 -22.56
C ILE A 486 35.69 -13.78 -22.33
N THR A 487 34.83 -13.58 -23.34
CA THR A 487 33.58 -12.81 -23.18
C THR A 487 32.43 -13.74 -22.84
N PHE A 488 31.60 -13.32 -21.90
CA PHE A 488 30.45 -14.11 -21.42
C PHE A 488 29.37 -13.20 -20.83
N THR A 489 28.14 -13.72 -20.76
CA THR A 489 27.02 -13.05 -20.09
C THR A 489 26.64 -13.86 -18.86
N ILE A 490 26.37 -13.18 -17.75
CA ILE A 490 25.66 -13.71 -16.61
C ILE A 490 24.20 -13.32 -16.82
N GLN A 491 23.28 -14.27 -16.76
CA GLN A 491 21.83 -14.04 -16.81
C GLN A 491 21.18 -14.60 -15.56
N ALA A 492 20.54 -13.75 -14.81
CA ALA A 492 19.74 -14.15 -13.67
C ALA A 492 18.26 -14.18 -14.02
N VAL A 493 17.51 -15.01 -13.31
CA VAL A 493 16.05 -15.09 -13.41
C VAL A 493 15.49 -15.10 -12.02
N HIS A 494 14.83 -14.01 -11.65
CA HIS A 494 14.19 -13.85 -10.34
C HIS A 494 12.72 -13.42 -10.49
N GLU A 495 11.94 -13.53 -9.43
CA GLU A 495 10.51 -13.22 -9.44
C GLU A 495 10.28 -11.74 -9.16
N VAL A 496 9.97 -10.97 -10.19
CA VAL A 496 9.80 -9.50 -10.13
C VAL A 496 8.45 -9.04 -9.58
N ASN A 497 7.46 -9.96 -9.46
CA ASN A 497 6.13 -9.69 -8.92
C ASN A 497 5.71 -10.83 -7.97
N SER A 498 6.23 -10.83 -6.75
CA SER A 498 6.01 -11.88 -5.76
C SER A 498 6.12 -11.31 -4.35
N ALA A 499 5.22 -11.68 -3.46
CA ALA A 499 5.31 -11.30 -2.05
C ALA A 499 6.52 -11.90 -1.31
N ASP A 500 7.15 -12.94 -1.86
CA ASP A 500 8.40 -13.53 -1.39
C ASP A 500 9.27 -13.89 -2.61
N PRO A 501 9.96 -12.89 -3.22
CA PRO A 501 10.68 -13.09 -4.47
C PRO A 501 11.79 -14.11 -4.33
N GLN A 502 11.91 -15.01 -5.34
CA GLN A 502 12.91 -16.06 -5.37
C GLN A 502 13.80 -15.92 -6.60
N LEU A 503 15.09 -16.17 -6.42
CA LEU A 503 16.03 -16.39 -7.50
C LEU A 503 15.85 -17.83 -8.02
N THR A 504 15.48 -17.98 -9.29
CA THR A 504 15.17 -19.27 -9.90
C THR A 504 16.32 -19.87 -10.70
N ALA A 505 17.14 -19.02 -11.32
CA ALA A 505 18.30 -19.48 -12.10
C ALA A 505 19.38 -18.41 -12.21
N ILE A 506 20.63 -18.88 -12.36
CA ILE A 506 21.79 -18.09 -12.80
C ILE A 506 22.43 -18.85 -13.94
N ASN A 507 22.47 -18.28 -15.12
CA ASN A 507 22.90 -18.95 -16.34
C ASN A 507 24.05 -18.20 -16.99
N SER A 508 25.02 -18.95 -17.52
CA SER A 508 26.01 -18.44 -18.44
C SER A 508 26.39 -19.54 -19.46
N VAL A 509 26.16 -19.26 -20.71
CA VAL A 509 26.46 -20.24 -21.81
C VAL A 509 27.94 -20.59 -21.85
N VAL A 510 28.81 -19.64 -21.55
CA VAL A 510 30.28 -19.82 -21.63
C VAL A 510 30.87 -20.32 -20.32
N MET A 511 30.42 -19.77 -19.20
CA MET A 511 30.99 -20.05 -17.89
C MET A 511 30.30 -21.21 -17.15
N GLY A 512 29.08 -21.58 -17.56
CA GLY A 512 28.25 -22.57 -16.87
C GLY A 512 27.25 -21.94 -15.94
N ASN A 513 26.35 -22.73 -15.38
CA ASN A 513 25.28 -22.23 -14.51
C ASN A 513 25.78 -22.03 -13.08
N GLY A 514 25.22 -21.04 -12.40
CA GLY A 514 25.47 -20.80 -10.99
C GLY A 514 24.73 -21.79 -10.09
N GLY A 515 25.31 -22.04 -8.92
CA GLY A 515 24.68 -22.82 -7.86
C GLY A 515 23.72 -21.97 -7.01
N ASP A 516 23.02 -22.61 -6.06
CA ASP A 516 22.11 -21.95 -5.11
C ASP A 516 22.81 -20.86 -4.26
N ASN A 517 24.13 -21.01 -4.07
CA ASN A 517 24.98 -20.03 -3.40
C ASN A 517 25.38 -18.84 -4.27
N GLY A 518 24.84 -18.73 -5.47
CA GLY A 518 25.14 -17.62 -6.38
C GLY A 518 26.45 -17.71 -7.15
N MET A 519 27.25 -18.78 -6.96
CA MET A 519 28.58 -18.89 -7.54
C MET A 519 28.56 -19.63 -8.87
N ILE A 520 29.11 -19.01 -9.90
CA ILE A 520 29.51 -19.64 -11.16
C ILE A 520 30.97 -20.11 -11.03
N ILE A 521 31.25 -21.37 -11.34
CA ILE A 521 32.61 -21.93 -11.21
C ILE A 521 33.06 -22.43 -12.56
N LYS A 522 34.24 -21.97 -13.01
CA LYS A 522 34.82 -22.32 -14.30
C LYS A 522 36.28 -22.70 -14.16
N GLU A 523 36.66 -23.82 -14.80
CA GLU A 523 38.07 -24.15 -15.04
C GLU A 523 38.57 -23.47 -16.32
N VAL A 524 39.76 -22.85 -16.23
CA VAL A 524 40.42 -22.17 -17.33
C VAL A 524 41.81 -22.79 -17.53
N VAL A 525 42.04 -23.29 -18.75
CA VAL A 525 43.23 -24.07 -19.09
C VAL A 525 44.25 -23.21 -19.81
N ASN A 526 45.55 -23.30 -19.39
CA ASN A 526 46.68 -22.84 -20.24
C ASN A 526 47.45 -24.03 -20.80
N HIS A 527 47.96 -23.81 -21.99
CA HIS A 527 48.74 -24.79 -22.72
C HIS A 527 50.23 -24.36 -22.80
N THR A 528 51.14 -25.32 -22.70
CA THR A 528 52.56 -25.13 -22.95
C THR A 528 52.85 -25.26 -24.45
N GLY A 529 53.84 -24.51 -24.93
CA GLY A 529 54.30 -24.55 -26.33
C GLY A 529 53.67 -23.50 -27.24
N THR A 530 54.13 -23.43 -28.48
CA THR A 530 53.61 -22.49 -29.48
C THR A 530 52.26 -22.97 -29.96
N VAL A 531 51.25 -22.17 -29.76
CA VAL A 531 49.93 -22.41 -30.38
C VAL A 531 50.11 -22.15 -31.87
N LEU A 532 50.07 -23.21 -32.66
CA LEU A 532 49.94 -23.05 -34.11
C LEU A 532 48.50 -22.62 -34.39
N PRO A 533 48.28 -21.60 -35.23
CA PRO A 533 46.94 -21.16 -35.55
C PRO A 533 46.11 -22.30 -36.14
N GLU A 534 45.07 -22.71 -35.44
CA GLU A 534 44.10 -23.67 -35.97
C GLU A 534 43.25 -22.96 -37.04
N THR A 535 43.52 -23.26 -38.30
CA THR A 535 42.68 -22.80 -39.41
C THR A 535 41.37 -23.62 -39.41
N GLY A 536 40.39 -23.20 -38.62
CA GLY A 536 39.05 -23.80 -38.71
C GLY A 536 38.20 -23.86 -37.47
N ALA A 537 38.74 -23.72 -36.24
CA ALA A 537 37.95 -23.89 -35.01
C ALA A 537 37.10 -22.68 -34.68
N GLU A 538 37.60 -21.44 -34.89
CA GLU A 538 36.86 -20.21 -34.50
C GLU A 538 35.59 -19.98 -35.33
N GLY A 539 35.65 -20.27 -36.65
CA GLY A 539 34.47 -20.11 -37.52
C GLY A 539 33.30 -21.03 -37.11
N THR A 540 33.62 -22.22 -36.62
CA THR A 540 32.60 -23.21 -36.20
C THR A 540 32.04 -22.85 -34.83
N PHE A 541 32.86 -22.33 -33.92
CA PHE A 541 32.38 -21.89 -32.59
C PHE A 541 31.48 -20.67 -32.71
N PHE A 542 31.87 -19.65 -33.52
CA PHE A 542 31.01 -18.48 -33.78
C PHE A 542 29.73 -18.86 -34.55
N LEU A 543 29.80 -19.84 -35.47
CA LEU A 543 28.60 -20.34 -36.16
C LEU A 543 27.69 -21.15 -35.25
N ILE A 544 28.23 -21.97 -34.35
CA ILE A 544 27.44 -22.77 -33.41
C ILE A 544 26.83 -21.85 -32.32
N THR A 545 27.62 -20.95 -31.71
CA THR A 545 27.13 -20.05 -30.67
C THR A 545 26.19 -19.00 -31.25
N GLY A 546 26.52 -18.35 -32.37
CA GLY A 546 25.62 -17.42 -33.04
C GLY A 546 24.38 -18.08 -33.61
N GLY A 547 24.51 -19.32 -34.14
CA GLY A 547 23.38 -20.11 -34.60
C GLY A 547 22.46 -20.56 -33.46
N THR A 548 23.05 -20.96 -32.33
CA THR A 548 22.25 -21.37 -31.13
C THR A 548 21.52 -20.17 -30.52
N LEU A 549 22.19 -19.01 -30.43
CA LEU A 549 21.58 -17.75 -29.98
C LEU A 549 20.42 -17.32 -30.89
N LEU A 550 20.58 -17.41 -32.20
CA LEU A 550 19.53 -17.12 -33.17
C LEU A 550 18.33 -18.10 -33.06
N VAL A 551 18.60 -19.37 -32.80
CA VAL A 551 17.55 -20.38 -32.59
C VAL A 551 16.78 -20.10 -31.29
N ILE A 552 17.47 -19.74 -30.20
CA ILE A 552 16.85 -19.36 -28.93
C ILE A 552 16.02 -18.08 -29.10
N LEU A 553 16.57 -17.05 -29.73
CA LEU A 553 15.83 -15.81 -30.02
C LEU A 553 14.62 -16.05 -30.93
N ALA A 554 14.74 -16.92 -31.95
CA ALA A 554 13.63 -17.30 -32.81
C ALA A 554 12.57 -18.11 -32.04
N ALA A 555 12.97 -18.97 -31.11
CA ALA A 555 12.05 -19.73 -30.25
C ALA A 555 11.29 -18.81 -29.27
N VAL A 556 12.02 -17.90 -28.61
CA VAL A 556 11.42 -16.87 -27.73
C VAL A 556 10.48 -15.97 -28.53
N PHE A 557 10.89 -15.50 -29.72
CA PHE A 557 10.04 -14.70 -30.59
C PHE A 557 8.78 -15.44 -31.06
N MET A 558 8.89 -16.74 -31.38
CA MET A 558 7.72 -17.56 -31.76
C MET A 558 6.79 -17.82 -30.57
N ILE A 559 7.33 -18.01 -29.36
CA ILE A 559 6.53 -18.20 -28.13
C ILE A 559 5.81 -16.91 -27.76
N THR A 560 6.51 -15.76 -27.82
CA THR A 560 5.90 -14.45 -27.53
C THR A 560 4.85 -14.07 -28.58
N ARG A 561 5.11 -14.33 -29.86
CA ARG A 561 4.14 -14.11 -30.94
C ARG A 561 2.90 -15.00 -30.81
N LYS A 562 3.10 -16.27 -30.38
CA LYS A 562 1.97 -17.20 -30.12
C LYS A 562 1.16 -16.80 -28.89
N LYS A 563 1.79 -16.19 -27.87
CA LYS A 563 1.05 -15.63 -26.71
C LYS A 563 0.27 -14.38 -27.08
N MET A 564 0.80 -13.50 -27.94
CA MET A 564 0.09 -12.29 -28.36
C MET A 564 -1.09 -12.58 -29.30
N SER A 565 -1.01 -13.64 -30.14
CA SER A 565 -2.14 -14.05 -31.02
C SER A 565 -3.30 -14.75 -30.29
N VAL A 566 -3.15 -15.09 -29.01
CA VAL A 566 -4.23 -15.68 -28.17
C VAL A 566 -5.05 -14.60 -27.44
N TYR A 567 -4.63 -13.30 -27.53
CA TYR A 567 -5.37 -12.17 -26.93
C TYR A 567 -6.12 -11.30 -27.97
N GLU A 568 -6.18 -11.71 -29.24
CA GLU A 568 -6.91 -11.00 -30.32
C GLU A 568 -8.12 -11.79 -30.88
N ASP A 569 -8.59 -12.84 -30.17
CA ASP A 569 -9.87 -13.50 -30.48
C ASP A 569 -10.86 -13.39 -29.30
#